data_63f571f3efcfb2696664f58bbe16ce7b
#
_entry.id   63f571f3efcfb2696664f58bbe16ce7b
#
_cell.length_a   1.000
_cell.length_b   1.000
_cell.length_c   1.000
_cell.angle_alpha   90.00
_cell.angle_beta   90.00
_cell.angle_gamma   90.00
#
_symmetry.space_group_name_H-M   'P 1'
#
loop_
_entity.id
_entity.type
_entity.pdbx_description
1 polymer ?
#
loop_
_entity_poly.entity_id
_entity_poly.type
_entity_poly.pdbx_seq_one_letter_code
_entity_poly.pdbx_strand_id
1 'polypeptide(L)'
;NNLEEFTINAGLILNNKPAAGLIYAPAKKRMFYSYGEGNAFELSNSIITNLRNKKIENNRPIKFISYSNKIKPEIQKIYQDIGVAENIKMKSSLKFCVVATGEYDGYVAEPRAYEWDIAAGHAILIHAGGQITDFDGNEILYGKKDLKNPSLILKSKNIL
;
A
#
# COMPACT_ATOMS: atom_id res chain seq x y z
N ASN A 1 -11.88 -3.38 22.80
CA ASN A 1 -11.23 -2.70 21.66
C ASN A 1 -11.61 -3.44 20.38
N ASN A 2 -12.64 -2.98 19.67
CA ASN A 2 -12.97 -3.49 18.34
C ASN A 2 -11.87 -3.01 17.37
N LEU A 3 -10.85 -3.85 17.15
CA LEU A 3 -9.86 -3.63 16.13
C LEU A 3 -10.43 -4.12 14.79
N GLU A 4 -11.07 -3.24 14.04
CA GLU A 4 -11.62 -3.54 12.71
C GLU A 4 -10.59 -3.51 11.58
N GLU A 5 -9.30 -3.46 11.92
CA GLU A 5 -8.20 -3.30 10.96
C GLU A 5 -7.42 -4.61 10.70
N PHE A 6 -7.93 -5.77 11.11
CA PHE A 6 -7.28 -7.03 10.80
C PHE A 6 -7.58 -7.48 9.36
N THR A 7 -6.62 -8.20 8.77
CA THR A 7 -6.70 -8.65 7.38
C THR A 7 -6.18 -10.08 7.23
N ILE A 8 -6.68 -10.76 6.22
CA ILE A 8 -6.15 -12.04 5.72
C ILE A 8 -5.41 -11.74 4.44
N ASN A 9 -4.18 -12.24 4.30
CA ASN A 9 -3.30 -11.91 3.20
C ASN A 9 -2.78 -13.18 2.52
N ALA A 10 -2.74 -13.17 1.18
CA ALA A 10 -2.04 -14.15 0.37
C ALA A 10 -1.30 -13.43 -0.76
N GLY A 11 0.00 -13.68 -0.89
CA GLY A 11 0.85 -13.09 -1.92
C GLY A 11 1.62 -14.15 -2.68
N LEU A 12 1.66 -14.05 -4.00
CA LEU A 12 2.48 -14.89 -4.88
C LEU A 12 3.69 -14.09 -5.34
N ILE A 13 4.87 -14.64 -5.10
CA ILE A 13 6.14 -14.09 -5.57
C ILE A 13 6.69 -15.00 -6.67
N LEU A 14 7.00 -14.43 -7.82
CA LEU A 14 7.67 -15.09 -8.93
C LEU A 14 8.90 -14.28 -9.34
N ASN A 15 10.03 -14.95 -9.51
CA ASN A 15 11.29 -14.31 -9.91
C ASN A 15 11.63 -13.09 -9.05
N ASN A 16 11.52 -13.22 -7.72
CA ASN A 16 11.77 -12.18 -6.72
C ASN A 16 10.85 -10.94 -6.81
N LYS A 17 9.74 -11.01 -7.56
CA LYS A 17 8.77 -9.92 -7.73
C LYS A 17 7.35 -10.36 -7.37
N PRO A 18 6.50 -9.44 -6.90
CA PRO A 18 5.11 -9.75 -6.60
C PRO A 18 4.32 -9.97 -7.90
N ALA A 19 3.72 -11.15 -8.04
CA ALA A 19 2.98 -11.57 -9.24
C ALA A 19 1.46 -11.56 -9.04
N ALA A 20 0.99 -11.83 -7.82
CA ALA A 20 -0.41 -11.76 -7.45
C ALA A 20 -0.57 -11.45 -5.96
N GLY A 21 -1.71 -10.88 -5.59
CA GLY A 21 -2.01 -10.59 -4.19
C GLY A 21 -3.50 -10.65 -3.89
N LEU A 22 -3.83 -11.06 -2.67
CA LEU A 22 -5.17 -11.00 -2.12
C LEU A 22 -5.09 -10.49 -0.69
N ILE A 23 -5.92 -9.50 -0.37
CA ILE A 23 -6.13 -8.99 0.99
C ILE A 23 -7.63 -8.93 1.25
N TYR A 24 -8.08 -9.61 2.30
CA TYR A 24 -9.46 -9.51 2.77
C TYR A 24 -9.50 -8.85 4.14
N ALA A 25 -10.29 -7.79 4.28
CA ALA A 25 -10.59 -7.09 5.53
C ALA A 25 -12.00 -7.46 6.00
N PRO A 26 -12.17 -8.52 6.83
CA PRO A 26 -13.48 -9.09 7.15
C PRO A 26 -14.42 -8.10 7.84
N ALA A 27 -13.92 -7.34 8.80
CA ALA A 27 -14.72 -6.37 9.55
C ALA A 27 -15.27 -5.24 8.65
N LYS A 28 -14.57 -4.93 7.56
CA LYS A 28 -14.97 -3.91 6.59
C LYS A 28 -15.69 -4.48 5.38
N LYS A 29 -15.80 -5.82 5.28
CA LYS A 29 -16.39 -6.55 4.13
C LYS A 29 -15.79 -6.10 2.79
N ARG A 30 -14.47 -5.85 2.78
CA ARG A 30 -13.72 -5.44 1.59
C ARG A 30 -12.68 -6.49 1.24
N MET A 31 -12.65 -6.92 -0.01
CA MET A 31 -11.62 -7.82 -0.55
C MET A 31 -10.90 -7.11 -1.69
N PHE A 32 -9.58 -7.21 -1.69
CA PHE A 32 -8.73 -6.66 -2.73
C PHE A 32 -7.90 -7.79 -3.31
N TYR A 33 -7.76 -7.84 -4.64
CA TYR A 33 -6.96 -8.86 -5.29
C TYR A 33 -6.37 -8.36 -6.61
N SER A 34 -5.25 -8.97 -7.00
CA SER A 34 -4.60 -8.65 -8.26
C SER A 34 -3.84 -9.85 -8.82
N TYR A 35 -3.66 -9.88 -10.15
CA TYR A 35 -2.98 -10.98 -10.85
C TYR A 35 -2.25 -10.50 -12.12
N GLY A 36 -1.68 -9.30 -12.08
CA GLY A 36 -0.89 -8.71 -13.16
C GLY A 36 -1.18 -7.22 -13.35
N GLU A 37 -0.38 -6.55 -14.13
CA GLU A 37 -0.52 -5.11 -14.41
C GLU A 37 -1.91 -4.79 -14.96
N GLY A 38 -2.55 -3.76 -14.40
CA GLY A 38 -3.90 -3.34 -14.75
C GLY A 38 -5.02 -4.22 -14.20
N ASN A 39 -4.70 -5.41 -13.66
CA ASN A 39 -5.65 -6.35 -13.09
C ASN A 39 -5.61 -6.31 -11.56
N ALA A 40 -5.99 -5.18 -11.00
CA ALA A 40 -6.18 -4.98 -9.56
C ALA A 40 -7.62 -4.56 -9.29
N PHE A 41 -8.27 -5.24 -8.34
CA PHE A 41 -9.71 -5.11 -8.10
C PHE A 41 -10.04 -4.99 -6.61
N GLU A 42 -11.12 -4.30 -6.33
CA GLU A 42 -11.80 -4.31 -5.05
C GLU A 42 -13.18 -4.97 -5.22
N LEU A 43 -13.52 -5.92 -4.34
CA LEU A 43 -14.87 -6.42 -4.14
C LEU A 43 -15.41 -5.89 -2.82
N SER A 44 -16.47 -5.07 -2.90
CA SER A 44 -17.17 -4.51 -1.75
C SER A 44 -18.67 -4.43 -2.07
N ASN A 45 -19.52 -4.84 -1.12
CA ASN A 45 -20.98 -4.85 -1.29
C ASN A 45 -21.44 -5.54 -2.60
N SER A 46 -20.81 -6.66 -2.96
CA SER A 46 -21.05 -7.43 -4.19
C SER A 46 -20.71 -6.68 -5.50
N ILE A 47 -20.03 -5.54 -5.42
CA ILE A 47 -19.57 -4.76 -6.56
C ILE A 47 -18.07 -4.96 -6.74
N ILE A 48 -17.66 -5.30 -7.97
CA ILE A 48 -16.25 -5.40 -8.34
C ILE A 48 -15.84 -4.12 -9.06
N THR A 49 -14.81 -3.44 -8.55
CA THR A 49 -14.25 -2.23 -9.14
C THR A 49 -12.82 -2.48 -9.56
N ASN A 50 -12.46 -2.18 -10.81
CA ASN A 50 -11.07 -2.19 -11.25
C ASN A 50 -10.36 -0.93 -10.74
N LEU A 51 -9.28 -1.09 -9.97
CA LEU A 51 -8.56 -0.01 -9.32
C LEU A 51 -7.72 0.81 -10.31
N ARG A 52 -7.21 0.19 -11.39
CA ARG A 52 -6.44 0.89 -12.43
C ARG A 52 -7.28 1.95 -13.14
N ASN A 53 -8.54 1.65 -13.37
CA ASN A 53 -9.47 2.52 -14.11
C ASN A 53 -10.17 3.57 -13.22
N LYS A 54 -9.96 3.54 -11.93
CA LYS A 54 -10.53 4.53 -11.02
C LYS A 54 -9.98 5.92 -11.36
N LYS A 55 -10.85 6.93 -11.45
CA LYS A 55 -10.46 8.31 -11.79
C LYS A 55 -9.49 8.86 -10.74
N ILE A 56 -8.51 9.61 -11.21
CA ILE A 56 -7.61 10.41 -10.36
C ILE A 56 -8.37 11.67 -9.95
N GLU A 57 -8.40 11.95 -8.65
CA GLU A 57 -8.95 13.21 -8.13
C GLU A 57 -7.81 14.24 -8.04
N ASN A 58 -7.78 15.15 -9.00
CA ASN A 58 -6.86 16.27 -9.01
C ASN A 58 -7.37 17.39 -8.08
N ASN A 59 -6.45 18.21 -7.56
CA ASN A 59 -6.72 19.40 -6.74
C ASN A 59 -7.32 19.14 -5.35
N ARG A 60 -7.04 17.99 -4.73
CA ARG A 60 -7.31 17.77 -3.31
C ARG A 60 -6.01 17.72 -2.50
N PRO A 61 -6.08 17.98 -1.18
CA PRO A 61 -4.93 17.84 -0.29
C PRO A 61 -4.34 16.41 -0.35
N ILE A 62 -3.01 16.30 -0.39
CA ILE A 62 -2.31 15.02 -0.35
C ILE A 62 -2.44 14.42 1.04
N LYS A 63 -2.98 13.20 1.12
CA LYS A 63 -3.27 12.50 2.39
C LYS A 63 -2.47 11.22 2.50
N PHE A 64 -1.65 11.14 3.55
CA PHE A 64 -0.84 9.95 3.82
C PHE A 64 -1.37 9.15 5.01
N ILE A 65 -0.90 7.92 5.08
CA ILE A 65 -1.08 7.03 6.23
C ILE A 65 0.23 7.02 7.02
N SER A 66 0.13 7.01 8.34
CA SER A 66 1.24 6.76 9.25
C SER A 66 0.98 5.53 10.10
N TYR A 67 2.04 4.87 10.54
CA TYR A 67 1.93 3.79 11.52
C TYR A 67 1.75 4.31 12.96
N SER A 68 2.32 5.48 13.24
CA SER A 68 2.38 6.10 14.55
C SER A 68 1.92 7.56 14.50
N ASN A 69 1.40 8.05 15.61
CA ASN A 69 1.12 9.48 15.78
C ASN A 69 2.41 10.31 15.92
N LYS A 70 3.51 9.67 16.33
CA LYS A 70 4.83 10.31 16.37
C LYS A 70 5.57 9.99 15.09
N ILE A 71 5.71 10.98 14.22
CA ILE A 71 6.42 10.89 12.95
C ILE A 71 7.89 11.23 13.21
N LYS A 72 8.81 10.36 12.78
CA LYS A 72 10.25 10.63 12.90
C LYS A 72 10.70 11.74 11.95
N PRO A 73 11.77 12.49 12.27
CA PRO A 73 12.24 13.60 11.46
C PRO A 73 12.51 13.23 9.99
N GLU A 74 13.07 12.05 9.74
CA GLU A 74 13.33 11.54 8.40
C GLU A 74 12.04 11.40 7.56
N ILE A 75 11.00 10.81 8.16
CA ILE A 75 9.70 10.68 7.50
C ILE A 75 9.02 12.06 7.35
N GLN A 76 9.18 12.96 8.33
CA GLN A 76 8.66 14.33 8.23
C GLN A 76 9.25 15.06 7.03
N LYS A 77 10.56 14.89 6.78
CA LYS A 77 11.22 15.46 5.60
C LYS A 77 10.60 14.92 4.30
N ILE A 78 10.42 13.59 4.20
CA ILE A 78 9.76 12.97 3.02
C ILE A 78 8.34 13.54 2.83
N TYR A 79 7.58 13.72 3.92
CA TYR A 79 6.24 14.32 3.84
C TYR A 79 6.28 15.75 3.34
N GLN A 80 7.25 16.57 3.79
CA GLN A 80 7.44 17.96 3.33
C GLN A 80 7.81 17.98 1.83
N ASP A 81 8.74 17.13 1.40
CA ASP A 81 9.20 17.05 0.01
C ASP A 81 8.07 16.64 -0.95
N ILE A 82 7.13 15.79 -0.51
CA ILE A 82 5.95 15.36 -1.28
C ILE A 82 4.82 16.40 -1.20
N GLY A 83 4.80 17.25 -0.18
CA GLY A 83 3.70 18.19 0.07
C GLY A 83 2.50 17.55 0.78
N VAL A 84 2.74 16.58 1.69
CA VAL A 84 1.67 15.92 2.45
C VAL A 84 0.97 16.92 3.36
N ALA A 85 -0.33 17.11 3.15
CA ALA A 85 -1.15 18.05 3.91
C ALA A 85 -1.77 17.42 5.16
N GLU A 86 -2.12 16.13 5.09
CA GLU A 86 -2.78 15.40 6.17
C GLU A 86 -2.20 14.00 6.32
N ASN A 87 -2.13 13.49 7.55
CA ASN A 87 -1.83 12.08 7.78
C ASN A 87 -2.75 11.49 8.84
N ILE A 88 -3.12 10.23 8.66
CA ILE A 88 -3.88 9.45 9.63
C ILE A 88 -3.13 8.21 10.06
N LYS A 89 -3.40 7.73 11.26
CA LYS A 89 -2.85 6.47 11.74
C LYS A 89 -3.69 5.30 11.27
N MET A 90 -3.05 4.32 10.61
CA MET A 90 -3.64 3.04 10.24
C MET A 90 -2.64 1.91 10.46
N LYS A 91 -3.11 0.82 11.03
CA LYS A 91 -2.34 -0.42 11.19
C LYS A 91 -2.77 -1.42 10.08
N SER A 92 -2.20 -2.63 10.11
CA SER A 92 -2.44 -3.72 9.15
C SER A 92 -2.04 -3.45 7.69
N SER A 93 -2.11 -4.49 6.86
CA SER A 93 -1.83 -4.43 5.42
C SER A 93 -2.91 -3.70 4.62
N LEU A 94 -4.07 -3.41 5.21
CA LEU A 94 -5.14 -2.63 4.58
C LEU A 94 -4.64 -1.30 4.03
N LYS A 95 -3.60 -0.71 4.63
CA LYS A 95 -2.97 0.52 4.14
C LYS A 95 -2.53 0.46 2.68
N PHE A 96 -2.03 -0.70 2.21
CA PHE A 96 -1.68 -0.89 0.81
C PHE A 96 -2.91 -0.79 -0.11
N CYS A 97 -4.03 -1.36 0.34
CA CYS A 97 -5.27 -1.37 -0.41
C CYS A 97 -5.87 0.04 -0.54
N VAL A 98 -5.94 0.80 0.55
CA VAL A 98 -6.50 2.16 0.51
C VAL A 98 -5.59 3.16 -0.22
N VAL A 99 -4.29 2.88 -0.34
CA VAL A 99 -3.40 3.61 -1.25
C VAL A 99 -3.65 3.18 -2.70
N ALA A 100 -3.83 1.89 -2.96
CA ALA A 100 -4.15 1.38 -4.30
C ALA A 100 -5.50 1.90 -4.83
N THR A 101 -6.50 2.09 -3.95
CA THR A 101 -7.80 2.69 -4.32
C THR A 101 -7.73 4.20 -4.54
N GLY A 102 -6.67 4.87 -4.08
CA GLY A 102 -6.55 6.33 -4.08
C GLY A 102 -7.35 7.03 -2.97
N GLU A 103 -7.88 6.30 -1.98
CA GLU A 103 -8.47 6.90 -0.77
C GLU A 103 -7.42 7.68 0.02
N TYR A 104 -6.18 7.18 0.02
CA TYR A 104 -4.98 7.85 0.51
C TYR A 104 -3.91 7.85 -0.58
N ASP A 105 -3.01 8.82 -0.53
CA ASP A 105 -2.01 9.02 -1.56
C ASP A 105 -0.71 8.28 -1.30
N GLY A 106 -0.43 7.94 -0.03
CA GLY A 106 0.78 7.19 0.27
C GLY A 106 0.92 6.75 1.72
N TYR A 107 2.03 6.06 1.95
CA TYR A 107 2.48 5.59 3.26
C TYR A 107 3.99 5.53 3.27
N VAL A 108 4.62 5.93 4.36
CA VAL A 108 6.07 5.85 4.57
C VAL A 108 6.36 5.06 5.84
N ALA A 109 7.30 4.13 5.75
CA ALA A 109 7.76 3.33 6.87
C ALA A 109 9.26 3.12 6.87
N GLU A 110 9.85 3.14 8.07
CA GLU A 110 11.21 2.66 8.30
C GLU A 110 11.31 1.14 8.13
N PRO A 111 12.53 0.57 8.05
CA PRO A 111 12.74 -0.87 8.04
C PRO A 111 12.13 -1.56 9.25
N ARG A 112 11.07 -2.34 9.05
CA ARG A 112 10.33 -3.01 10.14
C ARG A 112 9.51 -4.21 9.69
N ALA A 113 9.05 -4.22 8.45
CA ALA A 113 8.17 -5.26 7.92
C ALA A 113 9.00 -6.41 7.34
N TYR A 114 8.47 -7.61 7.42
CA TYR A 114 8.99 -8.76 6.70
C TYR A 114 8.32 -8.88 5.32
N GLU A 115 8.90 -9.72 4.47
CA GLU A 115 8.39 -9.92 3.10
C GLU A 115 6.92 -10.36 3.06
N TRP A 116 6.51 -11.25 3.97
CA TRP A 116 5.11 -11.72 4.07
C TRP A 116 4.13 -10.65 4.54
N ASP A 117 4.58 -9.61 5.23
CA ASP A 117 3.73 -8.49 5.66
C ASP A 117 3.29 -7.61 4.50
N ILE A 118 4.05 -7.60 3.40
CA ILE A 118 3.84 -6.66 2.30
C ILE A 118 3.54 -7.30 0.95
N ALA A 119 3.89 -8.58 0.74
CA ALA A 119 3.83 -9.24 -0.57
C ALA A 119 2.47 -9.08 -1.28
N ALA A 120 1.38 -9.36 -0.59
CA ALA A 120 0.03 -9.23 -1.14
C ALA A 120 -0.32 -7.78 -1.49
N GLY A 121 -0.07 -6.85 -0.55
CA GLY A 121 -0.34 -5.43 -0.73
C GLY A 121 0.53 -4.79 -1.81
N HIS A 122 1.79 -5.21 -1.90
CA HIS A 122 2.71 -4.76 -2.95
C HIS A 122 2.16 -5.11 -4.34
N ALA A 123 1.77 -6.38 -4.57
CA ALA A 123 1.16 -6.80 -5.82
C ALA A 123 -0.08 -5.94 -6.17
N ILE A 124 -1.00 -5.76 -5.22
CA ILE A 124 -2.23 -4.98 -5.43
C ILE A 124 -1.90 -3.54 -5.80
N LEU A 125 -0.96 -2.90 -5.08
CA LEU A 125 -0.59 -1.50 -5.31
C LEU A 125 0.01 -1.27 -6.70
N ILE A 126 1.02 -2.05 -7.09
CA ILE A 126 1.68 -1.86 -8.40
C ILE A 126 0.75 -2.21 -9.56
N HIS A 127 -0.05 -3.25 -9.43
CA HIS A 127 -1.01 -3.63 -10.48
C HIS A 127 -2.16 -2.62 -10.63
N ALA A 128 -2.46 -1.85 -9.57
CA ALA A 128 -3.37 -0.69 -9.62
C ALA A 128 -2.73 0.56 -10.24
N GLY A 129 -1.42 0.54 -10.52
CA GLY A 129 -0.67 1.66 -11.09
C GLY A 129 0.00 2.57 -10.07
N GLY A 130 0.05 2.17 -8.80
CA GLY A 130 0.85 2.82 -7.79
C GLY A 130 2.32 2.38 -7.81
N GLN A 131 3.11 2.89 -6.89
CA GLN A 131 4.53 2.62 -6.77
C GLN A 131 4.91 2.26 -5.33
N ILE A 132 5.94 1.42 -5.19
CA ILE A 132 6.61 1.16 -3.91
C ILE A 132 8.12 1.17 -4.13
N THR A 133 8.84 1.93 -3.29
CA THR A 133 10.30 1.99 -3.29
C THR A 133 10.82 1.98 -1.85
N ASP A 134 12.13 1.82 -1.68
CA ASP A 134 12.81 2.23 -0.45
C ASP A 134 13.04 3.76 -0.43
N PHE A 135 13.72 4.27 0.61
CA PHE A 135 14.02 5.70 0.75
C PHE A 135 15.05 6.21 -0.27
N ASP A 136 15.84 5.32 -0.85
CA ASP A 136 16.82 5.62 -1.89
C ASP A 136 16.23 5.52 -3.30
N GLY A 137 14.93 5.16 -3.41
CA GLY A 137 14.22 5.02 -4.68
C GLY A 137 14.38 3.66 -5.34
N ASN A 138 15.00 2.68 -4.68
CA ASN A 138 15.20 1.34 -5.22
C ASN A 138 13.91 0.51 -5.18
N GLU A 139 13.78 -0.41 -6.14
CA GLU A 139 12.69 -1.41 -6.19
C GLU A 139 12.78 -2.38 -4.99
N ILE A 140 11.63 -2.75 -4.44
CA ILE A 140 11.55 -3.75 -3.37
C ILE A 140 11.50 -5.14 -3.98
N LEU A 141 12.58 -5.90 -3.81
CA LEU A 141 12.70 -7.29 -4.27
C LEU A 141 12.50 -8.28 -3.11
N TYR A 142 12.15 -9.52 -3.44
CA TYR A 142 11.85 -10.61 -2.52
C TYR A 142 12.92 -11.70 -2.56
N GLY A 143 12.91 -12.59 -1.53
CA GLY A 143 13.88 -13.66 -1.40
C GLY A 143 15.17 -13.22 -0.71
N LYS A 144 15.10 -12.19 0.13
CA LYS A 144 16.22 -11.73 0.95
C LYS A 144 16.57 -12.78 2.02
N LYS A 145 17.84 -12.90 2.37
CA LYS A 145 18.35 -13.90 3.33
C LYS A 145 17.65 -13.87 4.68
N ASP A 146 17.35 -12.68 5.18
CA ASP A 146 16.68 -12.46 6.48
C ASP A 146 15.18 -12.14 6.32
N LEU A 147 14.66 -12.12 5.09
CA LEU A 147 13.28 -11.81 4.72
C LEU A 147 12.78 -10.45 5.22
N LYS A 148 13.68 -9.55 5.63
CA LYS A 148 13.34 -8.20 6.10
C LYS A 148 13.29 -7.21 4.94
N ASN A 149 12.33 -6.32 4.99
CA ASN A 149 12.25 -5.23 4.04
C ASN A 149 13.05 -4.01 4.50
N PRO A 150 13.61 -3.24 3.56
CA PRO A 150 14.14 -1.91 3.83
C PRO A 150 13.02 -0.95 4.25
N SER A 151 13.32 0.33 4.28
CA SER A 151 12.31 1.39 4.33
C SER A 151 11.33 1.28 3.17
N LEU A 152 10.13 1.84 3.33
CA LEU A 152 9.08 1.76 2.31
C LEU A 152 8.48 3.14 2.07
N ILE A 153 8.35 3.52 0.80
CA ILE A 153 7.53 4.64 0.33
C ILE A 153 6.50 4.08 -0.64
N LEU A 154 5.25 4.10 -0.24
CA LEU A 154 4.12 3.77 -1.09
C LEU A 154 3.53 5.06 -1.66
N LYS A 155 3.25 5.07 -2.95
CA LYS A 155 2.55 6.16 -3.63
C LYS A 155 1.40 5.60 -4.45
N SER A 156 0.23 6.24 -4.34
CA SER A 156 -0.88 5.97 -5.25
C SER A 156 -0.57 6.56 -6.64
N LYS A 157 -1.30 6.12 -7.66
CA LYS A 157 -1.20 6.70 -9.00
C LYS A 157 -1.61 8.18 -9.08
N ASN A 158 -2.24 8.73 -8.02
CA ASN A 158 -2.69 10.12 -7.97
C ASN A 158 -1.53 11.12 -7.82
N ILE A 159 -0.37 10.66 -7.30
CA ILE A 159 0.79 11.51 -6.99
C ILE A 159 2.09 11.02 -7.64
N LEU A 160 1.97 10.24 -8.71
CA LEU A 160 3.09 9.78 -9.54
C LEU A 160 3.37 10.73 -10.70
#